data_d624d349409838ea699bf4a0e44769df
#
_entry.id   d624d349409838ea699bf4a0e44769df
#
_cell.length_a   1.000
_cell.length_b   1.000
_cell.length_c   1.000
_cell.angle_alpha   90.00
_cell.angle_beta   90.00
_cell.angle_gamma   90.00
#
_symmetry.space_group_name_H-M   'P 1'
#
loop_
_entity.id
_entity.type
_entity.pdbx_description
1 polymer ?
#
loop_
_entity_poly.entity_id
_entity_poly.type
_entity_poly.pdbx_seq_one_letter_code
_entity_poly.pdbx_strand_id
1 'polypeptide(L)'
;MAGLVLAAGVLATACGSSSTPTPVASASTPTATVAPPSPTPSATPTATAIPVACDFTWSLSDDDYSGHSVVIVKVTNSGASACQLVGYPTVQLKGPGGTVTTIAQANTGGQAATATPSAVPVAVGGAAQFIVELTNVPAGANNCVNVTSLAFQLPNGGSSVTLPWSQKPCPPTFYVGAITPTS
;
A
#
# COMPACT_ATOMS: atom_id res chain seq x y z
N MET A 1 -2.64 45.75 1.21
CA MET A 1 -3.14 46.07 -0.14
C MET A 1 -3.96 44.90 -0.61
N ALA A 2 -5.22 45.16 -0.88
CA ALA A 2 -6.25 44.16 -1.24
C ALA A 2 -6.19 43.77 -2.71
N GLY A 3 -6.51 42.55 -3.03
CA GLY A 3 -6.69 42.07 -4.39
C GLY A 3 -7.61 40.84 -4.41
N LEU A 4 -8.92 41.17 -4.39
CA LEU A 4 -10.01 40.20 -4.56
C LEU A 4 -10.31 40.05 -6.07
N VAL A 5 -10.25 38.86 -6.63
CA VAL A 5 -10.75 38.55 -7.98
C VAL A 5 -11.78 37.43 -7.89
N LEU A 6 -13.04 37.82 -8.08
CA LEU A 6 -14.16 36.92 -8.36
C LEU A 6 -14.17 36.59 -9.86
N ALA A 7 -14.33 35.33 -10.22
CA ALA A 7 -14.74 34.94 -11.57
C ALA A 7 -15.98 34.05 -11.48
N ALA A 8 -17.09 34.55 -12.00
CA ALA A 8 -18.36 33.86 -12.21
C ALA A 8 -18.29 33.11 -13.54
N GLY A 9 -18.72 31.87 -13.60
CA GLY A 9 -18.78 31.05 -14.83
C GLY A 9 -20.12 30.33 -14.96
N VAL A 10 -20.70 30.54 -16.09
CA VAL A 10 -22.01 30.38 -16.67
C VAL A 10 -22.56 28.94 -16.70
N LEU A 11 -23.84 28.77 -16.35
CA LEU A 11 -24.70 27.61 -16.59
C LEU A 11 -25.08 27.50 -18.06
N ALA A 12 -24.96 26.36 -18.68
CA ALA A 12 -25.55 26.01 -19.95
C ALA A 12 -26.55 24.87 -19.76
N THR A 13 -27.81 25.18 -19.89
CA THR A 13 -28.97 24.28 -20.02
C THR A 13 -29.12 23.86 -21.48
N ALA A 14 -29.16 22.58 -21.78
CA ALA A 14 -29.51 22.04 -23.09
C ALA A 14 -30.81 21.24 -22.99
N CYS A 15 -31.81 21.70 -23.76
CA CYS A 15 -33.13 21.12 -23.87
C CYS A 15 -33.14 19.82 -24.68
N GLY A 16 -33.97 18.88 -24.24
CA GLY A 16 -34.20 17.60 -24.88
C GLY A 16 -35.08 17.70 -26.12
N SER A 17 -34.87 16.80 -27.06
CA SER A 17 -35.75 16.55 -28.21
C SER A 17 -36.53 15.26 -28.01
N SER A 18 -37.85 15.38 -28.00
CA SER A 18 -38.82 14.28 -27.97
C SER A 18 -38.91 13.63 -29.38
N SER A 19 -38.62 12.36 -29.50
CA SER A 19 -38.89 11.57 -30.70
C SER A 19 -40.12 10.71 -30.49
N THR A 20 -41.09 10.90 -31.37
CA THR A 20 -42.38 10.18 -31.49
C THR A 20 -42.15 8.73 -31.92
N PRO A 21 -42.76 7.71 -31.28
CA PRO A 21 -42.65 6.33 -31.75
C PRO A 21 -43.54 6.04 -32.94
N THR A 22 -42.97 5.49 -34.00
CA THR A 22 -43.66 4.93 -35.16
C THR A 22 -44.18 3.52 -34.82
N PRO A 23 -45.41 3.13 -35.21
CA PRO A 23 -45.90 1.78 -34.94
C PRO A 23 -45.21 0.76 -35.86
N VAL A 24 -44.61 -0.24 -35.25
CA VAL A 24 -43.97 -1.37 -35.94
C VAL A 24 -44.99 -2.48 -36.12
N ALA A 25 -45.09 -2.99 -37.34
CA ALA A 25 -45.93 -4.11 -37.70
C ALA A 25 -45.56 -5.40 -36.98
N SER A 26 -46.57 -6.13 -36.51
CA SER A 26 -46.44 -7.45 -35.92
C SER A 26 -45.86 -8.46 -36.90
N ALA A 27 -44.62 -8.86 -36.69
CA ALA A 27 -44.02 -9.98 -37.39
C ALA A 27 -44.30 -11.28 -36.60
N SER A 28 -44.82 -12.28 -37.30
CA SER A 28 -45.08 -13.62 -36.76
C SER A 28 -43.78 -14.30 -36.30
N THR A 29 -43.72 -14.69 -35.06
CA THR A 29 -42.57 -15.34 -34.46
C THR A 29 -42.42 -16.78 -34.97
N PRO A 30 -41.28 -17.19 -35.57
CA PRO A 30 -41.03 -18.60 -35.82
C PRO A 30 -40.78 -19.34 -34.51
N THR A 31 -41.41 -20.47 -34.34
CA THR A 31 -41.23 -21.37 -33.21
C THR A 31 -39.77 -21.86 -33.18
N ALA A 32 -39.01 -21.41 -32.24
CA ALA A 32 -37.63 -21.82 -32.07
C ALA A 32 -37.59 -23.27 -31.52
N THR A 33 -37.00 -24.17 -32.27
CA THR A 33 -36.66 -25.53 -31.83
C THR A 33 -35.62 -25.41 -30.78
N VAL A 34 -35.90 -25.81 -29.52
CA VAL A 34 -34.98 -25.82 -28.38
C VAL A 34 -33.94 -26.87 -28.65
N ALA A 35 -32.70 -26.43 -28.85
CA ALA A 35 -31.53 -27.32 -28.88
C ALA A 35 -31.31 -27.94 -27.51
N PRO A 36 -30.84 -29.21 -27.40
CA PRO A 36 -30.54 -29.84 -26.14
C PRO A 36 -29.44 -29.07 -25.42
N PRO A 37 -29.44 -28.96 -24.08
CA PRO A 37 -28.43 -28.23 -23.33
C PRO A 37 -27.05 -28.87 -23.57
N SER A 38 -26.12 -28.05 -23.98
CA SER A 38 -24.70 -28.42 -24.07
C SER A 38 -24.19 -28.82 -22.70
N PRO A 39 -23.41 -29.89 -22.54
CA PRO A 39 -22.88 -30.30 -21.24
C PRO A 39 -22.04 -29.16 -20.64
N THR A 40 -22.42 -28.71 -19.45
CA THR A 40 -21.66 -27.72 -18.68
C THR A 40 -20.26 -28.29 -18.41
N PRO A 41 -19.18 -27.57 -18.77
CA PRO A 41 -17.84 -28.03 -18.46
C PRO A 41 -17.71 -28.18 -16.94
N SER A 42 -17.37 -29.38 -16.50
CA SER A 42 -17.10 -29.69 -15.10
C SER A 42 -15.90 -28.82 -14.68
N ALA A 43 -16.08 -27.97 -13.68
CA ALA A 43 -15.01 -27.13 -13.16
C ALA A 43 -13.91 -28.04 -12.63
N THR A 44 -12.74 -28.00 -13.28
CA THR A 44 -11.53 -28.63 -12.79
C THR A 44 -11.23 -28.06 -11.41
N PRO A 45 -11.03 -28.88 -10.36
CA PRO A 45 -10.70 -28.35 -9.03
C PRO A 45 -9.43 -27.50 -9.15
N THR A 46 -9.56 -26.23 -8.86
CA THR A 46 -8.41 -25.31 -8.74
C THR A 46 -7.55 -25.83 -7.60
N ALA A 47 -6.35 -26.31 -7.92
CA ALA A 47 -5.39 -26.72 -6.91
C ALA A 47 -5.17 -25.51 -5.97
N THR A 48 -5.46 -25.70 -4.69
CA THR A 48 -5.16 -24.71 -3.66
C THR A 48 -3.65 -24.53 -3.66
N ALA A 49 -3.17 -23.38 -4.14
CA ALA A 49 -1.75 -23.09 -4.15
C ALA A 49 -1.26 -23.08 -2.70
N ILE A 50 -0.32 -23.98 -2.39
CA ILE A 50 0.41 -23.95 -1.12
C ILE A 50 1.11 -22.60 -1.09
N PRO A 51 0.95 -21.78 -0.03
CA PRO A 51 1.66 -20.52 0.05
C PRO A 51 3.16 -20.79 0.03
N VAL A 52 3.82 -20.38 -1.05
CA VAL A 52 5.27 -20.48 -1.16
C VAL A 52 5.87 -19.50 -0.18
N ALA A 53 6.71 -20.00 0.73
CA ALA A 53 7.47 -19.12 1.61
C ALA A 53 8.37 -18.23 0.76
N CYS A 54 8.24 -16.93 0.92
CA CYS A 54 9.03 -15.97 0.19
C CYS A 54 10.25 -15.59 1.03
N ASP A 55 11.42 -15.69 0.42
CA ASP A 55 12.66 -15.24 1.02
C ASP A 55 13.02 -13.85 0.50
N PHE A 56 13.42 -12.97 1.42
CA PHE A 56 13.78 -11.60 1.08
C PHE A 56 15.13 -11.20 1.66
N THR A 57 15.92 -10.50 0.87
CA THR A 57 17.03 -9.70 1.35
C THR A 57 16.56 -8.27 1.60
N TRP A 58 17.16 -7.60 2.56
CA TRP A 58 16.70 -6.31 3.07
C TRP A 58 17.82 -5.28 3.03
N SER A 59 17.48 -4.04 2.70
CA SER A 59 18.40 -2.91 2.80
C SER A 59 17.66 -1.67 3.27
N LEU A 60 18.40 -0.79 3.95
CA LEU A 60 17.92 0.52 4.40
C LEU A 60 18.67 1.61 3.64
N SER A 61 17.95 2.70 3.36
CA SER A 61 18.54 4.00 3.00
C SER A 61 17.79 5.09 3.75
N ASP A 62 18.53 6.08 4.22
CA ASP A 62 17.97 7.23 4.92
C ASP A 62 17.72 8.37 3.92
N ASP A 63 16.59 9.06 4.11
CA ASP A 63 16.20 10.25 3.36
C ASP A 63 15.60 11.27 4.34
N ASP A 64 16.47 11.92 5.10
CA ASP A 64 16.05 12.85 6.14
C ASP A 64 15.61 14.18 5.55
N TYR A 65 14.48 14.70 6.03
CA TYR A 65 14.02 16.03 5.69
C TYR A 65 13.45 16.76 6.92
N SER A 66 13.68 18.04 6.96
CA SER A 66 13.07 19.05 7.86
C SER A 66 12.41 18.52 9.16
N GLY A 67 13.22 17.95 10.07
CA GLY A 67 12.75 17.47 11.38
C GLY A 67 12.15 16.07 11.38
N HIS A 68 12.25 15.36 10.27
CA HIS A 68 11.84 13.96 10.14
C HIS A 68 13.00 13.09 9.65
N SER A 69 13.16 11.92 10.22
CA SER A 69 13.98 10.85 9.64
C SER A 69 13.09 9.94 8.84
N VAL A 70 13.41 9.78 7.58
CA VAL A 70 12.72 8.89 6.66
C VAL A 70 13.65 7.74 6.30
N VAL A 71 13.22 6.52 6.61
CA VAL A 71 13.92 5.31 6.26
C VAL A 71 13.18 4.61 5.13
N ILE A 72 13.82 4.47 3.99
CA ILE A 72 13.31 3.67 2.88
C ILE A 72 13.83 2.25 3.07
N VAL A 73 12.91 1.32 3.28
CA VAL A 73 13.19 -0.11 3.43
C VAL A 73 12.91 -0.80 2.12
N LYS A 74 13.96 -1.35 1.50
CA LYS A 74 13.84 -2.13 0.28
C LYS A 74 13.92 -3.62 0.61
N VAL A 75 12.98 -4.40 0.08
CA VAL A 75 12.95 -5.86 0.15
C VAL A 75 13.09 -6.44 -1.25
N THR A 76 14.08 -7.32 -1.45
CA THR A 76 14.35 -7.97 -2.74
C THR A 76 14.05 -9.45 -2.61
N ASN A 77 13.22 -9.99 -3.47
CA ASN A 77 12.88 -11.41 -3.48
C ASN A 77 14.11 -12.25 -3.87
N SER A 78 14.69 -12.93 -2.91
CA SER A 78 15.81 -13.86 -3.08
C SER A 78 15.37 -15.32 -3.19
N GLY A 79 14.06 -15.57 -3.09
CA GLY A 79 13.48 -16.91 -3.22
C GLY A 79 13.43 -17.41 -4.66
N ALA A 80 13.00 -18.67 -4.82
CA ALA A 80 12.91 -19.33 -6.12
C ALA A 80 11.61 -19.04 -6.89
N SER A 81 10.65 -18.37 -6.30
CA SER A 81 9.33 -18.10 -6.87
C SER A 81 8.93 -16.63 -6.73
N ALA A 82 8.08 -16.16 -7.65
CA ALA A 82 7.48 -14.84 -7.53
C ALA A 82 6.56 -14.78 -6.30
N CYS A 83 6.55 -13.63 -5.64
CA CYS A 83 5.76 -13.35 -4.45
C CYS A 83 4.79 -12.22 -4.68
N GLN A 84 3.81 -12.09 -3.80
CA GLN A 84 2.92 -10.95 -3.74
C GLN A 84 2.91 -10.40 -2.32
N LEU A 85 3.15 -9.11 -2.19
CA LEU A 85 3.09 -8.39 -0.93
C LEU A 85 1.89 -7.43 -0.93
N VAL A 86 1.20 -7.33 0.20
CA VAL A 86 0.09 -6.38 0.37
C VAL A 86 -0.03 -5.99 1.83
N GLY A 87 -0.24 -4.71 2.09
CA GLY A 87 -0.48 -4.20 3.44
C GLY A 87 0.68 -3.38 3.99
N TYR A 88 0.65 -3.24 5.30
CA TYR A 88 1.65 -2.50 6.07
C TYR A 88 2.55 -3.48 6.81
N PRO A 89 3.88 -3.32 6.74
CA PRO A 89 4.79 -4.07 7.58
C PRO A 89 4.61 -3.71 9.06
N THR A 90 4.90 -4.65 9.94
CA THR A 90 5.07 -4.35 11.36
C THR A 90 6.50 -3.94 11.61
N VAL A 91 6.69 -2.82 12.29
CA VAL A 91 8.01 -2.29 12.64
C VAL A 91 8.10 -2.13 14.15
N GLN A 92 9.21 -2.58 14.72
CA GLN A 92 9.52 -2.38 16.14
C GLN A 92 10.83 -1.60 16.27
N LEU A 93 10.79 -0.53 17.03
CA LEU A 93 11.98 0.23 17.40
C LEU A 93 12.69 -0.53 18.52
N LYS A 94 14.00 -0.76 18.38
CA LYS A 94 14.85 -1.43 19.38
C LYS A 94 15.88 -0.45 19.91
N GLY A 95 15.94 -0.30 21.21
CA GLY A 95 16.93 0.49 21.91
C GLY A 95 17.83 -0.38 22.79
N PRO A 96 18.76 0.23 23.57
CA PRO A 96 19.66 -0.50 24.46
C PRO A 96 18.95 -1.38 25.49
N GLY A 97 17.73 -1.01 25.88
CA GLY A 97 16.91 -1.77 26.85
C GLY A 97 15.92 -2.75 26.22
N GLY A 98 15.99 -2.99 24.90
CA GLY A 98 15.05 -3.86 24.18
C GLY A 98 14.03 -3.09 23.33
N THR A 99 12.81 -3.59 23.21
CA THR A 99 11.77 -2.93 22.40
C THR A 99 11.31 -1.62 23.02
N VAL A 100 11.32 -0.55 22.22
CA VAL A 100 10.78 0.76 22.62
C VAL A 100 9.26 0.71 22.46
N THR A 101 8.54 0.90 23.55
CA THR A 101 7.07 0.86 23.58
C THR A 101 6.42 2.24 23.75
N THR A 102 7.24 3.27 23.99
CA THR A 102 6.75 4.65 24.19
C THR A 102 6.42 5.38 22.90
N ILE A 103 6.80 4.82 21.75
CA ILE A 103 6.50 5.34 20.42
C ILE A 103 5.71 4.28 19.66
N ALA A 104 4.47 4.59 19.31
CA ALA A 104 3.57 3.65 18.65
C ALA A 104 3.67 3.74 17.12
N GLN A 105 3.53 2.59 16.43
CA GLN A 105 3.37 2.57 14.99
C GLN A 105 1.98 3.06 14.60
N ALA A 106 1.91 3.95 13.59
CA ALA A 106 0.69 4.30 12.88
C ALA A 106 0.90 4.09 11.37
N ASN A 107 -0.17 3.77 10.66
CA ASN A 107 -0.12 3.52 9.22
C ASN A 107 -0.77 4.66 8.41
N THR A 108 -1.20 5.71 9.08
CA THR A 108 -1.81 6.90 8.46
C THR A 108 -1.35 8.15 9.21
N GLY A 109 -1.29 9.28 8.52
CA GLY A 109 -0.96 10.57 9.10
C GLY A 109 0.49 11.03 8.93
N GLY A 110 1.37 10.19 8.40
CA GLY A 110 2.72 10.59 8.02
C GLY A 110 2.72 11.49 6.78
N GLN A 111 3.81 12.21 6.57
CA GLN A 111 4.00 13.05 5.38
C GLN A 111 4.61 12.26 4.22
N ALA A 112 5.55 11.34 4.50
CA ALA A 112 6.19 10.48 3.52
C ALA A 112 5.52 9.10 3.42
N ALA A 113 5.01 8.58 4.53
CA ALA A 113 4.35 7.28 4.61
C ALA A 113 2.86 7.36 4.21
N THR A 114 2.56 7.82 3.00
CA THR A 114 1.19 8.16 2.55
C THR A 114 0.53 7.09 1.66
N ALA A 115 1.29 6.09 1.20
CA ALA A 115 0.77 5.09 0.26
C ALA A 115 -0.36 4.24 0.89
N THR A 116 -1.39 3.96 0.11
CA THR A 116 -2.46 3.01 0.48
C THR A 116 -2.08 1.58 0.06
N PRO A 117 -2.49 0.55 0.81
CA PRO A 117 -2.18 -0.83 0.47
C PRO A 117 -2.76 -1.23 -0.89
N SER A 118 -1.90 -1.79 -1.71
CA SER A 118 -2.27 -2.48 -2.96
C SER A 118 -1.42 -3.74 -3.10
N ALA A 119 -1.86 -4.68 -3.92
CA ALA A 119 -1.10 -5.89 -4.18
C ALA A 119 0.13 -5.56 -5.04
N VAL A 120 1.32 -5.86 -4.53
CA VAL A 120 2.61 -5.63 -5.20
C VAL A 120 3.20 -6.99 -5.60
N PRO A 121 3.21 -7.33 -6.90
CA PRO A 121 3.90 -8.52 -7.37
C PRO A 121 5.42 -8.30 -7.32
N VAL A 122 6.15 -9.26 -6.75
CA VAL A 122 7.62 -9.21 -6.62
C VAL A 122 8.20 -10.46 -7.30
N ALA A 123 8.68 -10.30 -8.51
CA ALA A 123 9.34 -11.38 -9.27
C ALA A 123 10.61 -11.82 -8.53
N VAL A 124 11.14 -13.02 -8.90
CA VAL A 124 12.46 -13.47 -8.44
C VAL A 124 13.52 -12.42 -8.83
N GLY A 125 14.31 -11.97 -7.87
CA GLY A 125 15.25 -10.85 -8.03
C GLY A 125 14.62 -9.47 -8.10
N GLY A 126 13.29 -9.37 -8.18
CA GLY A 126 12.56 -8.11 -8.13
C GLY A 126 12.50 -7.54 -6.71
N ALA A 127 12.11 -6.28 -6.59
CA ALA A 127 12.07 -5.60 -5.30
C ALA A 127 10.76 -4.84 -5.08
N ALA A 128 10.43 -4.65 -3.81
CA ALA A 128 9.43 -3.73 -3.33
C ALA A 128 10.03 -2.86 -2.22
N GLN A 129 9.34 -1.80 -1.83
CA GLN A 129 9.80 -0.91 -0.76
C GLN A 129 8.64 -0.43 0.10
N PHE A 130 8.97 0.06 1.27
CA PHE A 130 8.09 0.83 2.13
C PHE A 130 8.87 1.88 2.90
N ILE A 131 8.17 2.84 3.48
CA ILE A 131 8.76 3.96 4.19
C ILE A 131 8.43 3.84 5.67
N VAL A 132 9.44 4.12 6.51
CA VAL A 132 9.27 4.38 7.95
C VAL A 132 9.65 5.83 8.20
N GLU A 133 8.69 6.61 8.69
CA GLU A 133 8.88 8.01 9.00
C GLU A 133 8.85 8.23 10.51
N LEU A 134 9.90 8.80 11.04
CA LEU A 134 10.06 9.10 12.46
C LEU A 134 10.21 10.61 12.64
N THR A 135 9.57 11.14 13.64
CA THR A 135 9.72 12.56 13.96
C THR A 135 10.95 12.76 14.84
N ASN A 136 11.91 13.49 14.34
CA ASN A 136 13.05 14.00 15.09
C ASN A 136 12.71 15.40 15.54
N VAL A 137 12.25 15.54 16.73
CA VAL A 137 11.68 16.79 17.17
C VAL A 137 12.68 17.85 17.51
N PRO A 138 12.17 19.10 17.47
CA PRO A 138 12.91 20.30 17.73
C PRO A 138 13.63 20.29 19.09
N ALA A 139 14.71 21.03 19.14
CA ALA A 139 15.50 21.27 20.32
C ALA A 139 14.64 21.57 21.56
N GLY A 140 14.69 20.72 22.57
CA GLY A 140 13.94 20.87 23.82
C GLY A 140 13.00 19.72 24.20
N ALA A 141 12.74 18.76 23.34
CA ALA A 141 11.96 17.58 23.71
C ALA A 141 12.83 16.64 24.58
N ASN A 142 12.42 16.49 25.85
CA ASN A 142 13.18 15.71 26.84
C ASN A 142 12.85 14.20 26.87
N ASN A 143 11.95 13.75 26.00
CA ASN A 143 11.43 12.37 26.01
C ASN A 143 11.78 11.54 24.79
N CYS A 144 12.72 11.99 23.95
CA CYS A 144 13.21 11.22 22.80
C CYS A 144 14.02 10.01 23.27
N VAL A 145 13.92 8.91 22.57
CA VAL A 145 14.53 7.64 22.94
C VAL A 145 15.65 7.24 21.97
N ASN A 146 16.70 6.61 22.50
CA ASN A 146 17.75 6.09 21.63
C ASN A 146 17.26 4.78 20.98
N VAL A 147 17.22 4.76 19.66
CA VAL A 147 16.97 3.56 18.84
C VAL A 147 18.30 3.13 18.24
N THR A 148 18.61 1.84 18.31
CA THR A 148 19.86 1.25 17.80
C THR A 148 19.62 0.27 16.65
N SER A 149 18.38 -0.18 16.47
CA SER A 149 17.98 -1.02 15.35
C SER A 149 16.48 -0.99 15.12
N LEU A 150 16.07 -1.36 13.92
CA LEU A 150 14.69 -1.57 13.52
C LEU A 150 14.46 -3.05 13.27
N ALA A 151 13.42 -3.62 13.89
CA ALA A 151 12.96 -4.97 13.58
C ALA A 151 11.71 -4.87 12.68
N PHE A 152 11.75 -5.57 11.58
CA PHE A 152 10.71 -5.56 10.55
C PHE A 152 10.08 -6.94 10.44
N GLN A 153 8.78 -6.97 10.17
CA GLN A 153 8.05 -8.15 9.77
C GLN A 153 7.11 -7.81 8.61
N LEU A 154 7.22 -8.56 7.53
CA LEU A 154 6.30 -8.41 6.39
C LEU A 154 4.88 -8.84 6.77
N PRO A 155 3.86 -8.29 6.10
CA PRO A 155 2.48 -8.71 6.26
C PRO A 155 2.31 -10.22 6.03
N ASN A 156 1.26 -10.79 6.62
CA ASN A 156 0.89 -12.21 6.47
C ASN A 156 1.91 -13.23 7.01
N GLY A 157 2.69 -12.85 8.03
CA GLY A 157 3.66 -13.75 8.66
C GLY A 157 4.88 -14.05 7.81
N GLY A 158 5.18 -13.18 6.83
CA GLY A 158 6.39 -13.25 6.03
C GLY A 158 7.67 -13.11 6.85
N SER A 159 8.82 -13.12 6.16
CA SER A 159 10.12 -13.06 6.82
C SER A 159 10.26 -11.83 7.72
N SER A 160 11.01 -11.99 8.78
CA SER A 160 11.35 -10.92 9.73
C SER A 160 12.86 -10.72 9.77
N VAL A 161 13.28 -9.47 10.00
CA VAL A 161 14.69 -9.11 10.10
C VAL A 161 14.87 -7.98 11.11
N THR A 162 16.05 -7.94 11.72
CA THR A 162 16.48 -6.78 12.52
C THR A 162 17.71 -6.18 11.87
N LEU A 163 17.62 -4.89 11.52
CA LEU A 163 18.71 -4.16 10.87
C LEU A 163 19.21 -3.04 11.79
N PRO A 164 20.54 -2.81 11.84
CA PRO A 164 21.11 -1.71 12.61
C PRO A 164 20.65 -0.37 12.03
N TRP A 165 20.21 0.52 12.88
CA TRP A 165 19.82 1.88 12.56
C TRP A 165 19.85 2.72 13.85
N SER A 166 20.57 3.83 13.85
CA SER A 166 20.81 4.61 15.04
C SER A 166 20.29 6.03 14.90
N GLN A 167 19.21 6.31 15.62
CA GLN A 167 18.55 7.62 15.65
C GLN A 167 17.93 7.87 17.03
N LYS A 168 17.42 9.09 17.22
CA LYS A 168 16.78 9.50 18.46
C LYS A 168 15.38 10.05 18.22
N PRO A 169 14.42 9.21 17.79
CA PRO A 169 13.06 9.66 17.55
C PRO A 169 12.34 10.05 18.85
N CYS A 170 11.34 10.88 18.69
CA CYS A 170 10.55 11.39 19.78
C CYS A 170 9.09 10.92 19.69
N PRO A 171 8.46 10.59 20.86
CA PRO A 171 7.05 10.17 20.88
C PRO A 171 6.10 11.28 20.41
N PRO A 172 4.82 10.94 20.13
CA PRO A 172 4.21 9.67 20.51
C PRO A 172 4.20 8.61 19.41
N THR A 173 4.45 8.96 18.15
CA THR A 173 4.12 8.09 17.02
C THR A 173 5.22 8.11 15.96
N PHE A 174 5.40 6.98 15.28
CA PHE A 174 6.09 6.88 14.01
C PHE A 174 5.14 6.28 12.96
N TYR A 175 5.41 6.54 11.68
CA TYR A 175 4.52 6.15 10.61
C TYR A 175 5.17 5.10 9.71
N VAL A 176 4.38 4.12 9.27
CA VAL A 176 4.82 3.07 8.36
C VAL A 176 3.90 3.08 7.14
N GLY A 177 4.46 3.37 5.99
CA GLY A 177 3.75 3.33 4.71
C GLY A 177 3.45 1.91 4.25
N ALA A 178 2.46 1.79 3.37
CA ALA A 178 2.18 0.52 2.69
C ALA A 178 3.36 0.12 1.79
N ILE A 179 3.44 -1.19 1.52
CA ILE A 179 4.40 -1.71 0.54
C ILE A 179 4.02 -1.19 -0.85
N THR A 180 5.03 -0.71 -1.59
CA THR A 180 4.91 -0.18 -2.95
C THR A 180 5.95 -0.83 -3.88
N PRO A 181 5.74 -0.83 -5.20
CA PRO A 181 6.80 -1.18 -6.14
C PRO A 181 8.00 -0.24 -5.97
N THR A 182 9.20 -0.72 -6.24
CA THR A 182 10.36 0.16 -6.46
C THR A 182 10.22 0.87 -7.80
N SER A 183 10.44 2.17 -7.82
CA SER A 183 10.52 2.98 -9.06
C SER A 183 11.79 2.65 -9.85
#